data_1a184f64e80778218cb3481d34e668cc
#
_entry.id   1a184f64e80778218cb3481d34e668cc
#
_cell.length_a   1.000
_cell.length_b   1.000
_cell.length_c   1.000
_cell.angle_alpha   90.00
_cell.angle_beta   90.00
_cell.angle_gamma   90.00
#
_symmetry.space_group_name_H-M   'P 1'
#
loop_
_entity.id
_entity.type
_entity.pdbx_description
1 polymer ?
#
loop_
_entity_poly.entity_id
_entity_poly.type
_entity_poly.pdbx_seq_one_letter_code
_entity_poly.pdbx_strand_id
1 'polypeptide(L)'
;MKKSVIAILLISAVLLLSASFVFASEEAMEAGAKSSNIFYYALAAIAAGLGVGVGALGCGIGQGMGTAKACEGIARNPGASGKITTSLIIGLAMIESLTIYALVVALILLFVDPFGAKLM
;
A
#
# COMPACT_ATOMS: atom_id res chain seq x y z
N MET A 1 16.42 3.03 23.73
CA MET A 1 16.81 1.70 23.23
C MET A 1 15.72 1.03 22.38
N LYS A 2 14.47 0.90 22.81
CA LYS A 2 13.40 0.21 22.02
C LYS A 2 13.10 0.87 20.67
N LYS A 3 13.05 2.20 20.59
CA LYS A 3 12.76 2.92 19.31
C LYS A 3 13.86 2.75 18.26
N SER A 4 15.12 2.71 18.69
CA SER A 4 16.26 2.49 17.78
C SER A 4 16.28 1.06 17.23
N VAL A 5 15.91 0.07 18.04
CA VAL A 5 15.83 -1.33 17.62
C VAL A 5 14.72 -1.52 16.59
N ILE A 6 13.54 -0.90 16.80
CA ILE A 6 12.44 -0.95 15.86
C ILE A 6 12.82 -0.28 14.53
N ALA A 7 13.51 0.86 14.58
CA ALA A 7 13.98 1.54 13.37
C ALA A 7 14.99 0.69 12.58
N ILE A 8 15.92 0.03 13.28
CA ILE A 8 16.88 -0.87 12.64
C ILE A 8 16.18 -2.08 12.01
N LEU A 9 15.19 -2.67 12.68
CA LEU A 9 14.41 -3.80 12.15
C LEU A 9 13.60 -3.39 10.92
N LEU A 10 13.00 -2.20 10.92
CA LEU A 10 12.26 -1.69 9.75
C LEU A 10 13.20 -1.41 8.57
N ILE A 11 14.36 -0.80 8.81
CA ILE A 11 15.36 -0.54 7.78
C ILE A 11 15.91 -1.87 7.23
N SER A 12 16.20 -2.86 8.08
CA SER A 12 16.67 -4.17 7.62
C SER A 12 15.61 -4.92 6.82
N ALA A 13 14.33 -4.83 7.19
CA ALA A 13 13.24 -5.43 6.42
C ALA A 13 13.09 -4.79 5.03
N VAL A 14 13.19 -3.46 4.94
CA VAL A 14 13.17 -2.75 3.65
C VAL A 14 14.38 -3.10 2.79
N LEU A 15 15.57 -3.22 3.38
CA LEU A 15 16.78 -3.63 2.66
C LEU A 15 16.71 -5.08 2.18
N LEU A 16 16.15 -6.00 2.96
CA LEU A 16 15.95 -7.39 2.54
C LEU A 16 14.94 -7.51 1.40
N LEU A 17 13.86 -6.74 1.44
CA LEU A 17 12.88 -6.68 0.36
C LEU A 17 13.47 -6.08 -0.94
N SER A 18 14.33 -5.05 -0.82
CA SER A 18 14.99 -4.45 -1.98
C SER A 18 16.10 -5.35 -2.55
N ALA A 19 16.81 -6.11 -1.74
CA ALA A 19 17.82 -7.05 -2.19
C ALA A 19 17.22 -8.19 -3.01
N SER A 20 16.10 -8.74 -2.58
CA SER A 20 15.37 -9.77 -3.35
C SER A 20 14.94 -9.27 -4.73
N PHE A 21 14.65 -7.98 -4.86
CA PHE A 21 14.29 -7.36 -6.12
C PHE A 21 15.49 -7.23 -7.08
N VAL A 22 16.66 -6.88 -6.57
CA VAL A 22 17.88 -6.74 -7.39
C VAL A 22 18.31 -8.10 -7.96
N PHE A 23 18.29 -9.16 -7.15
CA PHE A 23 18.64 -10.52 -7.62
C PHE A 23 17.65 -11.05 -8.66
N ALA A 24 16.35 -10.81 -8.49
CA ALA A 24 15.35 -11.20 -9.49
C ALA A 24 15.50 -10.45 -10.81
N SER A 25 16.02 -9.22 -10.81
CA SER A 25 16.24 -8.45 -12.03
C SER A 25 17.48 -8.88 -12.80
N GLU A 26 18.54 -9.37 -12.15
CA GLU A 26 19.75 -9.87 -12.81
C GLU A 26 19.48 -11.20 -13.54
N GLU A 27 18.79 -12.15 -12.91
CA GLU A 27 18.40 -13.41 -13.56
C GLU A 27 17.44 -13.20 -14.74
N ALA A 28 16.56 -12.20 -14.67
CA ALA A 28 15.68 -11.84 -15.77
C ALA A 28 16.40 -11.19 -16.96
N MET A 29 17.52 -10.51 -16.73
CA MET A 29 18.33 -9.91 -17.81
C MET A 29 19.18 -10.93 -18.58
N GLU A 30 19.62 -12.01 -17.94
CA GLU A 30 20.40 -13.07 -18.61
C GLU A 30 19.55 -13.98 -19.52
N ALA A 31 18.25 -14.08 -19.28
CA ALA A 31 17.34 -14.96 -20.03
C ALA A 31 16.92 -14.45 -21.42
N GLY A 32 17.62 -13.51 -22.05
CA GLY A 32 17.53 -13.03 -23.46
C GLY A 32 16.14 -12.98 -24.12
N ALA A 33 15.83 -11.94 -24.85
CA ALA A 33 14.74 -11.68 -25.84
C ALA A 33 13.27 -12.13 -25.58
N LYS A 34 13.01 -13.21 -24.80
CA LYS A 34 11.71 -13.50 -24.18
C LYS A 34 11.48 -12.68 -22.91
N SER A 35 12.48 -11.94 -22.50
CA SER A 35 12.63 -11.28 -21.20
C SER A 35 11.93 -9.93 -21.08
N SER A 36 11.66 -9.21 -22.17
CA SER A 36 11.04 -7.89 -22.06
C SER A 36 9.61 -7.95 -21.47
N ASN A 37 8.86 -8.97 -21.87
CA ASN A 37 7.49 -9.14 -21.38
C ASN A 37 7.47 -9.60 -19.91
N ILE A 38 8.35 -10.51 -19.51
CA ILE A 38 8.47 -10.98 -18.13
C ILE A 38 8.90 -9.83 -17.22
N PHE A 39 9.85 -9.01 -17.64
CA PHE A 39 10.30 -7.86 -16.88
C PHE A 39 9.21 -6.80 -16.72
N TYR A 40 8.47 -6.53 -17.80
CA TYR A 40 7.31 -5.64 -17.73
C TYR A 40 6.26 -6.11 -16.73
N TYR A 41 5.85 -7.39 -16.81
CA TYR A 41 4.85 -7.93 -15.86
C TYR A 41 5.36 -7.98 -14.42
N ALA A 42 6.64 -8.26 -14.22
CA ALA A 42 7.25 -8.21 -12.89
C ALA A 42 7.21 -6.78 -12.30
N LEU A 43 7.56 -5.77 -13.10
CA LEU A 43 7.48 -4.37 -12.68
C LEU A 43 6.03 -3.93 -12.42
N ALA A 44 5.10 -4.33 -13.29
CA ALA A 44 3.68 -4.03 -13.11
C ALA A 44 3.13 -4.65 -11.81
N ALA A 45 3.50 -5.90 -11.51
CA ALA A 45 3.10 -6.58 -10.28
C ALA A 45 3.67 -5.88 -9.03
N ILE A 46 4.93 -5.46 -9.07
CA ILE A 46 5.57 -4.73 -7.98
C ILE A 46 4.94 -3.34 -7.82
N ALA A 47 4.74 -2.61 -8.91
CA ALA A 47 4.10 -1.30 -8.87
C ALA A 47 2.68 -1.38 -8.31
N ALA A 48 1.91 -2.38 -8.72
CA ALA A 48 0.57 -2.65 -8.22
C ALA A 48 0.59 -2.97 -6.71
N GLY A 49 1.46 -3.89 -6.29
CA GLY A 49 1.60 -4.29 -4.89
C GLY A 49 2.06 -3.15 -3.98
N LEU A 50 3.07 -2.40 -4.40
CA LEU A 50 3.57 -1.24 -3.66
C LEU A 50 2.53 -0.11 -3.63
N GLY A 51 1.87 0.17 -4.74
CA GLY A 51 0.84 1.21 -4.80
C GLY A 51 -0.29 0.96 -3.82
N VAL A 52 -0.84 -0.26 -3.81
CA VAL A 52 -1.89 -0.65 -2.86
C VAL A 52 -1.34 -0.72 -1.44
N GLY A 53 -0.16 -1.29 -1.24
CA GLY A 53 0.46 -1.43 0.08
C GLY A 53 0.75 -0.10 0.76
N VAL A 54 1.31 0.87 0.04
CA VAL A 54 1.56 2.23 0.54
C VAL A 54 0.25 2.97 0.79
N GLY A 55 -0.72 2.83 -0.13
CA GLY A 55 -2.07 3.37 0.05
C GLY A 55 -2.75 2.83 1.32
N ALA A 56 -2.74 1.51 1.50
CA ALA A 56 -3.32 0.84 2.67
C ALA A 56 -2.62 1.24 3.96
N LEU A 57 -1.28 1.39 3.94
CA LEU A 57 -0.51 1.86 5.09
C LEU A 57 -0.96 3.26 5.53
N GLY A 58 -1.05 4.21 4.58
CA GLY A 58 -1.49 5.57 4.87
C GLY A 58 -2.92 5.61 5.41
N CYS A 59 -3.83 4.88 4.77
CA CYS A 59 -5.22 4.77 5.21
C CYS A 59 -5.33 4.12 6.59
N GLY A 60 -4.59 3.04 6.86
CA GLY A 60 -4.58 2.36 8.16
C GLY A 60 -4.12 3.26 9.30
N ILE A 61 -3.08 4.06 9.07
CA ILE A 61 -2.62 5.07 10.04
C ILE A 61 -3.72 6.12 10.28
N GLY A 62 -4.30 6.65 9.21
CA GLY A 62 -5.38 7.65 9.30
C GLY A 62 -6.60 7.14 10.05
N GLN A 63 -7.05 5.91 9.74
CA GLN A 63 -8.16 5.26 10.40
C GLN A 63 -7.86 4.98 11.88
N GLY A 64 -6.67 4.50 12.20
CA GLY A 64 -6.23 4.24 13.57
C GLY A 64 -6.22 5.52 14.42
N MET A 65 -5.66 6.61 13.90
CA MET A 65 -5.64 7.91 14.57
C MET A 65 -7.03 8.49 14.74
N GLY A 66 -7.88 8.42 13.70
CA GLY A 66 -9.27 8.87 13.75
C GLY A 66 -10.07 8.13 14.80
N THR A 67 -9.96 6.81 14.83
CA THR A 67 -10.64 5.95 15.82
C THR A 67 -10.18 6.23 17.24
N ALA A 68 -8.88 6.35 17.47
CA ALA A 68 -8.33 6.67 18.78
C ALA A 68 -8.86 8.01 19.31
N LYS A 69 -8.91 9.05 18.44
CA LYS A 69 -9.43 10.37 18.83
C LYS A 69 -10.93 10.38 19.04
N ALA A 70 -11.68 9.59 18.28
CA ALA A 70 -13.11 9.44 18.49
C ALA A 70 -13.42 8.76 19.84
N CYS A 71 -12.70 7.69 20.19
CA CYS A 71 -12.82 7.03 21.48
C CYS A 71 -12.51 7.99 22.64
N GLU A 72 -11.44 8.78 22.52
CA GLU A 72 -11.08 9.81 23.51
C GLU A 72 -12.21 10.86 23.65
N GLY A 73 -12.76 11.32 22.52
CA GLY A 73 -13.86 12.30 22.50
C GLY A 73 -15.14 11.76 23.18
N ILE A 74 -15.49 10.51 22.91
CA ILE A 74 -16.65 9.83 23.54
C ILE A 74 -16.43 9.66 25.04
N ALA A 75 -15.22 9.26 25.46
CA ALA A 75 -14.88 9.11 26.87
C ALA A 75 -14.99 10.44 27.64
N ARG A 76 -14.64 11.57 27.02
CA ARG A 76 -14.77 12.90 27.64
C ARG A 76 -16.18 13.44 27.61
N ASN A 77 -16.97 13.10 26.61
CA ASN A 77 -18.35 13.54 26.47
C ASN A 77 -19.25 12.43 25.91
N PRO A 78 -19.75 11.53 26.77
CA PRO A 78 -20.61 10.43 26.35
C PRO A 78 -21.89 10.88 25.63
N GLY A 79 -22.42 12.07 25.96
CA GLY A 79 -23.58 12.64 25.28
C GLY A 79 -23.36 13.00 23.82
N ALA A 80 -22.13 13.16 23.39
CA ALA A 80 -21.74 13.43 21.97
C ALA A 80 -21.47 12.17 21.17
N SER A 81 -21.56 10.98 21.77
CA SER A 81 -21.15 9.70 21.15
C SER A 81 -21.74 9.47 19.76
N GLY A 82 -23.05 9.70 19.59
CA GLY A 82 -23.72 9.50 18.30
C GLY A 82 -23.16 10.39 17.20
N LYS A 83 -22.91 11.68 17.48
CA LYS A 83 -22.36 12.63 16.49
C LYS A 83 -20.92 12.27 16.15
N ILE A 84 -20.11 11.91 17.14
CA ILE A 84 -18.70 11.52 16.97
C ILE A 84 -18.63 10.25 16.12
N THR A 85 -19.44 9.23 16.45
CA THR A 85 -19.45 7.96 15.71
C THR A 85 -19.89 8.16 14.26
N THR A 86 -20.91 8.95 14.00
CA THR A 86 -21.35 9.24 12.64
C THR A 86 -20.26 9.93 11.82
N SER A 87 -19.64 10.97 12.38
CA SER A 87 -18.53 11.66 11.70
C SER A 87 -17.34 10.74 11.48
N LEU A 88 -17.04 9.87 12.45
CA LEU A 88 -15.97 8.88 12.33
C LEU A 88 -16.24 7.92 11.16
N ILE A 89 -17.42 7.32 11.10
CA ILE A 89 -17.76 6.34 10.05
C ILE A 89 -17.65 6.98 8.67
N ILE A 90 -18.16 8.20 8.50
CA ILE A 90 -18.04 8.92 7.23
C ILE A 90 -16.55 9.17 6.89
N GLY A 91 -15.77 9.65 7.85
CA GLY A 91 -14.35 9.88 7.67
C GLY A 91 -13.58 8.61 7.31
N LEU A 92 -13.86 7.50 8.00
CA LEU A 92 -13.24 6.19 7.71
C LEU A 92 -13.57 5.71 6.29
N ALA A 93 -14.84 5.82 5.87
CA ALA A 93 -15.25 5.43 4.52
C ALA A 93 -14.55 6.27 3.43
N MET A 94 -14.37 7.58 3.66
CA MET A 94 -13.64 8.45 2.75
C MET A 94 -12.14 8.11 2.68
N ILE A 95 -11.52 7.78 3.81
CA ILE A 95 -10.12 7.35 3.85
C ILE A 95 -9.96 6.01 3.13
N GLU A 96 -10.86 5.04 3.37
CA GLU A 96 -10.82 3.72 2.76
C GLU A 96 -10.97 3.78 1.23
N SER A 97 -11.79 4.69 0.72
CA SER A 97 -11.98 4.86 -0.72
C SER A 97 -10.68 5.20 -1.46
N LEU A 98 -9.72 5.86 -0.82
CA LEU A 98 -8.41 6.15 -1.41
C LEU A 98 -7.59 4.88 -1.67
N THR A 99 -7.66 3.89 -0.78
CA THR A 99 -7.03 2.58 -1.00
C THR A 99 -7.74 1.81 -2.12
N ILE A 100 -9.07 1.92 -2.20
CA ILE A 100 -9.85 1.30 -3.28
C ILE A 100 -9.44 1.89 -4.63
N TYR A 101 -9.21 3.18 -4.75
CA TYR A 101 -8.70 3.79 -5.99
C TYR A 101 -7.33 3.23 -6.37
N ALA A 102 -6.42 3.08 -5.43
CA ALA A 102 -5.12 2.45 -5.69
C ALA A 102 -5.28 1.00 -6.14
N LEU A 103 -6.21 0.24 -5.52
CA LEU A 103 -6.54 -1.12 -5.92
C LEU A 103 -7.09 -1.19 -7.35
N VAL A 104 -8.00 -0.29 -7.73
CA VAL A 104 -8.55 -0.25 -9.09
C VAL A 104 -7.45 -0.01 -10.12
N VAL A 105 -6.52 0.92 -9.86
CA VAL A 105 -5.37 1.15 -10.73
C VAL A 105 -4.49 -0.10 -10.83
N ALA A 106 -4.23 -0.77 -9.71
CA ALA A 106 -3.47 -2.01 -9.67
C ALA A 106 -4.14 -3.13 -10.52
N LEU A 107 -5.45 -3.29 -10.40
CA LEU A 107 -6.22 -4.26 -11.20
C LEU A 107 -6.18 -3.93 -12.70
N ILE A 108 -6.27 -2.66 -13.07
CA ILE A 108 -6.13 -2.23 -14.45
C ILE A 108 -4.73 -2.58 -15.00
N LEU A 109 -3.67 -2.30 -14.23
CA LEU A 109 -2.31 -2.63 -14.64
C LEU A 109 -2.08 -4.13 -14.82
N LEU A 110 -2.68 -4.97 -13.96
CA LEU A 110 -2.46 -6.41 -13.96
C LEU A 110 -3.35 -7.18 -14.94
N PHE A 111 -4.59 -6.74 -15.15
CA PHE A 111 -5.58 -7.51 -15.92
C PHE A 111 -5.96 -6.87 -17.25
N VAL A 112 -5.95 -5.56 -17.35
CA VAL A 112 -6.27 -4.85 -18.61
C VAL A 112 -5.03 -4.67 -19.48
N ASP A 113 -3.86 -4.62 -18.85
CA ASP A 113 -2.55 -4.51 -19.51
C ASP A 113 -2.49 -3.37 -20.54
N PRO A 114 -2.72 -2.11 -20.13
CA PRO A 114 -2.92 -0.99 -21.06
C PRO A 114 -1.66 -0.63 -21.87
N PHE A 115 -0.49 -1.14 -21.48
CA PHE A 115 0.78 -0.86 -22.12
C PHE A 115 1.39 -2.07 -22.83
N GLY A 116 0.94 -3.30 -22.51
CA GLY A 116 1.51 -4.53 -23.08
C GLY A 116 1.35 -4.60 -24.59
N ALA A 117 0.16 -4.23 -25.11
CA ALA A 117 -0.09 -4.20 -26.56
C ALA A 117 0.75 -3.18 -27.35
N LYS A 118 1.41 -2.22 -26.67
CA LYS A 118 2.30 -1.24 -27.31
C LYS A 118 3.78 -1.66 -27.25
N LEU A 119 4.09 -2.67 -26.46
CA LEU A 119 5.46 -3.16 -26.25
C LEU A 119 5.72 -4.46 -27.03
N MET A 120 4.71 -5.07 -27.60
CA MET A 120 4.76 -6.18 -28.56
C MET A 120 4.70 -5.64 -29.98
#